data_56aaf2ef40e850ea488baec81789f715
#
_entry.id   56aaf2ef40e850ea488baec81789f715
#
_cell.length_a   1.000
_cell.length_b   1.000
_cell.length_c   1.000
_cell.angle_alpha   90.00
_cell.angle_beta   90.00
_cell.angle_gamma   90.00
#
_symmetry.space_group_name_H-M   'P 1'
#
loop_
_entity.id
_entity.type
_entity.pdbx_description
1 polymer ?
#
loop_
_entity_poly.entity_id
_entity_poly.type
_entity_poly.pdbx_seq_one_letter_code
_entity_poly.pdbx_strand_id
1 'polypeptide(L)'
;MDKKHCTPLDWKNYFKHQIFIEDNKLPIYYTGDSGPNLICLHGAGHSALSFSLLAELAKNFRVISFDFRGHGFNTIQPATDLSIDTLISETEKVLLEINKLFPDETMIILGHSLGGAVATKAVCHILKTEFNQDLYDKIQGIIIIDVIEGSAMEALPFMMNVVQKRENNFDSINSAIYYMSHTQIRNVESCRISIPPLLKEGKDIKGKKVYQWKTDLVSSEKYWPDWYKNLSYDFLSIKTPKALILTDTNELDTPLTIGHMQGKFKLVVIKGTGHFIQEDDPKALIENIDDFINVFHIPKKMDEIKLVQSKLGDQIKIQKYAEFKG
;
A
#
# COMPACT_ATOMS: atom_id res chain seq x y z
N MET A 1 13.20 25.93 5.66
CA MET A 1 13.44 25.14 6.89
C MET A 1 14.94 24.84 7.00
N ASP A 2 15.57 24.96 8.17
CA ASP A 2 16.99 24.64 8.32
C ASP A 2 17.18 23.11 8.35
N LYS A 3 18.26 22.59 7.71
CA LYS A 3 18.66 21.17 7.75
C LYS A 3 18.76 20.59 9.17
N LYS A 4 18.94 21.44 10.17
CA LYS A 4 18.95 21.06 11.60
C LYS A 4 17.63 20.45 12.08
N HIS A 5 16.50 20.78 11.44
CA HIS A 5 15.19 20.23 11.77
C HIS A 5 14.86 18.90 11.05
N CYS A 6 15.79 18.39 10.23
CA CYS A 6 15.66 17.16 9.47
C CYS A 6 16.32 15.95 10.15
N THR A 7 16.40 15.91 11.49
CA THR A 7 16.94 14.77 12.24
C THR A 7 16.02 13.58 12.12
N PRO A 8 16.53 12.35 11.84
CA PRO A 8 15.72 11.14 11.82
C PRO A 8 14.90 10.93 13.09
N LEU A 9 13.72 10.35 12.93
CA LEU A 9 12.87 9.87 14.02
C LEU A 9 12.90 8.34 14.06
N ASP A 10 12.79 7.78 15.26
CA ASP A 10 12.75 6.33 15.43
C ASP A 10 11.36 5.79 15.06
N TRP A 11 11.32 4.85 14.14
CA TRP A 11 10.08 4.19 13.70
C TRP A 11 9.33 3.49 14.84
N LYS A 12 10.02 3.11 15.94
CA LYS A 12 9.44 2.48 17.13
C LYS A 12 8.44 3.38 17.87
N ASN A 13 8.46 4.67 17.60
CA ASN A 13 7.45 5.58 18.12
C ASN A 13 6.09 5.40 17.43
N TYR A 14 6.07 4.83 16.22
CA TYR A 14 4.91 4.71 15.33
C TYR A 14 4.40 3.26 15.23
N PHE A 15 5.30 2.32 14.98
CA PHE A 15 4.98 0.89 14.99
C PHE A 15 5.44 0.25 16.29
N LYS A 16 4.56 -0.50 16.96
CA LYS A 16 4.85 -1.11 18.27
C LYS A 16 5.55 -2.44 18.14
N HIS A 17 5.36 -3.14 17.02
CA HIS A 17 5.86 -4.49 16.79
C HIS A 17 6.59 -4.58 15.46
N GLN A 18 7.62 -5.41 15.43
CA GLN A 18 8.31 -5.83 14.22
C GLN A 18 8.52 -7.35 14.31
N ILE A 19 8.16 -8.04 13.24
CA ILE A 19 8.46 -9.46 13.06
C ILE A 19 9.20 -9.65 11.75
N PHE A 20 9.76 -10.82 11.57
CA PHE A 20 10.46 -11.19 10.34
C PHE A 20 9.96 -12.53 9.83
N ILE A 21 9.81 -12.65 8.52
CA ILE A 21 9.55 -13.90 7.81
C ILE A 21 10.68 -14.19 6.83
N GLU A 22 10.61 -15.30 6.07
CA GLU A 22 11.61 -15.68 5.07
C GLU A 22 13.04 -15.70 5.64
N ASP A 23 13.26 -16.52 6.67
CA ASP A 23 14.55 -16.66 7.36
C ASP A 23 15.08 -15.32 7.92
N ASN A 24 14.22 -14.53 8.52
CA ASN A 24 14.54 -13.21 9.08
C ASN A 24 14.99 -12.16 8.05
N LYS A 25 14.53 -12.26 6.81
CA LYS A 25 14.92 -11.32 5.73
C LYS A 25 13.86 -10.31 5.37
N LEU A 26 12.57 -10.64 5.57
CA LEU A 26 11.45 -9.75 5.25
C LEU A 26 10.84 -9.20 6.55
N PRO A 27 11.05 -7.91 6.85
CA PRO A 27 10.46 -7.28 8.02
C PRO A 27 9.00 -6.90 7.77
N ILE A 28 8.16 -7.14 8.78
CA ILE A 28 6.77 -6.71 8.85
C ILE A 28 6.62 -5.88 10.12
N TYR A 29 6.05 -4.69 9.99
CA TYR A 29 5.78 -3.75 11.07
C TYR A 29 4.29 -3.70 11.32
N TYR A 30 3.87 -3.67 12.59
CA TYR A 30 2.46 -3.49 12.89
C TYR A 30 2.20 -2.75 14.21
N THR A 31 1.02 -2.14 14.30
CA THR A 31 0.51 -1.50 15.51
C THR A 31 -1.01 -1.55 15.52
N GLY A 32 -1.61 -1.43 16.71
CA GLY A 32 -3.05 -1.53 16.92
C GLY A 32 -3.44 -2.82 17.63
N ASP A 33 -4.45 -2.73 18.49
CA ASP A 33 -4.85 -3.80 19.40
C ASP A 33 -5.94 -4.71 18.81
N SER A 34 -6.67 -4.21 17.81
CA SER A 34 -7.77 -4.96 17.17
C SER A 34 -7.96 -4.52 15.72
N GLY A 35 -8.48 -5.45 14.89
CA GLY A 35 -8.70 -5.25 13.45
C GLY A 35 -10.01 -4.59 13.09
N PRO A 36 -10.31 -4.39 11.78
CA PRO A 36 -9.67 -5.12 10.67
C PRO A 36 -8.18 -4.83 10.52
N ASN A 37 -7.45 -5.75 9.90
CA ASN A 37 -6.03 -5.56 9.58
C ASN A 37 -5.91 -4.75 8.29
N LEU A 38 -5.39 -3.54 8.35
CA LEU A 38 -5.05 -2.73 7.18
C LEU A 38 -3.62 -3.06 6.75
N ILE A 39 -3.47 -3.79 5.65
CA ILE A 39 -2.17 -4.24 5.14
C ILE A 39 -1.71 -3.28 4.06
N CYS A 40 -0.63 -2.55 4.35
CA CYS A 40 -0.13 -1.43 3.57
C CYS A 40 1.08 -1.81 2.73
N LEU A 41 0.98 -1.60 1.41
CA LEU A 41 2.00 -1.86 0.41
C LEU A 41 2.54 -0.53 -0.13
N HIS A 42 3.83 -0.30 0.01
CA HIS A 42 4.47 0.96 -0.38
C HIS A 42 4.78 1.06 -1.88
N GLY A 43 5.07 2.28 -2.36
CA GLY A 43 5.46 2.56 -3.74
C GLY A 43 6.93 2.21 -4.06
N ALA A 44 7.27 2.21 -5.34
CA ALA A 44 8.63 1.98 -5.81
C ALA A 44 9.62 2.99 -5.19
N GLY A 45 10.76 2.49 -4.71
CA GLY A 45 11.80 3.32 -4.09
C GLY A 45 11.47 3.81 -2.67
N HIS A 46 10.37 3.35 -2.07
CA HIS A 46 9.96 3.65 -0.69
C HIS A 46 10.16 2.46 0.27
N SER A 47 9.48 2.48 1.42
CA SER A 47 9.52 1.41 2.42
C SER A 47 8.21 1.36 3.22
N ALA A 48 8.06 0.33 4.04
CA ALA A 48 6.96 0.19 4.99
C ALA A 48 6.76 1.43 5.85
N LEU A 49 7.85 2.14 6.17
CA LEU A 49 7.81 3.30 7.07
C LEU A 49 7.15 4.55 6.45
N SER A 50 6.78 4.53 5.16
CA SER A 50 5.93 5.57 4.57
C SER A 50 4.51 5.62 5.15
N PHE A 51 4.11 4.57 5.88
CA PHE A 51 2.82 4.49 6.57
C PHE A 51 2.91 4.77 8.08
N SER A 52 4.04 5.28 8.57
CA SER A 52 4.27 5.48 10.02
C SER A 52 3.27 6.46 10.65
N LEU A 53 3.00 7.59 10.01
CA LEU A 53 2.01 8.56 10.53
C LEU A 53 0.57 7.99 10.46
N LEU A 54 0.27 7.16 9.46
CA LEU A 54 -0.99 6.43 9.40
C LEU A 54 -1.11 5.46 10.59
N ALA A 55 -0.03 4.75 10.91
CA ALA A 55 0.03 3.82 12.03
C ALA A 55 -0.17 4.49 13.38
N GLU A 56 0.39 5.70 13.58
CA GLU A 56 0.23 6.49 14.80
C GLU A 56 -1.22 6.97 15.00
N LEU A 57 -1.86 7.39 13.91
CA LEU A 57 -3.19 8.00 13.97
C LEU A 57 -4.33 6.98 14.00
N ALA A 58 -4.10 5.76 13.53
CA ALA A 58 -5.13 4.72 13.43
C ALA A 58 -5.64 4.29 14.82
N LYS A 59 -6.98 4.26 14.99
CA LYS A 59 -7.64 3.84 16.25
C LYS A 59 -8.60 2.68 16.07
N ASN A 60 -9.16 2.53 14.86
CA ASN A 60 -10.27 1.61 14.59
C ASN A 60 -9.82 0.35 13.86
N PHE A 61 -8.56 0.28 13.45
CA PHE A 61 -7.98 -0.83 12.71
C PHE A 61 -6.48 -0.99 13.04
N ARG A 62 -5.95 -2.19 12.81
CA ARG A 62 -4.52 -2.46 12.93
C ARG A 62 -3.83 -2.07 11.63
N VAL A 63 -2.75 -1.30 11.70
CA VAL A 63 -1.92 -0.98 10.55
C VAL A 63 -0.75 -1.94 10.50
N ILE A 64 -0.58 -2.62 9.37
CA ILE A 64 0.48 -3.57 9.09
C ILE A 64 1.16 -3.15 7.80
N SER A 65 2.47 -3.04 7.77
CA SER A 65 3.22 -2.73 6.57
C SER A 65 4.50 -3.56 6.50
N PHE A 66 5.02 -3.80 5.30
CA PHE A 66 6.23 -4.56 5.08
C PHE A 66 7.06 -3.97 3.94
N ASP A 67 8.36 -4.28 3.94
CA ASP A 67 9.27 -3.81 2.90
C ASP A 67 9.29 -4.79 1.73
N PHE A 68 9.01 -4.32 0.53
CA PHE A 68 9.25 -5.09 -0.70
C PHE A 68 10.73 -5.44 -0.85
N ARG A 69 11.01 -6.50 -1.60
CA ARG A 69 12.36 -6.89 -2.01
C ARG A 69 13.15 -5.68 -2.52
N GLY A 70 14.42 -5.57 -2.12
CA GLY A 70 15.30 -4.47 -2.51
C GLY A 70 14.97 -3.10 -1.91
N HIS A 71 13.99 -3.03 -1.01
CA HIS A 71 13.54 -1.81 -0.34
C HIS A 71 13.72 -1.89 1.19
N GLY A 72 13.75 -0.73 1.83
CA GLY A 72 13.75 -0.61 3.29
C GLY A 72 14.81 -1.49 3.96
N PHE A 73 14.38 -2.35 4.85
CA PHE A 73 15.21 -3.32 5.57
C PHE A 73 15.05 -4.76 5.07
N ASN A 74 14.36 -4.97 3.93
CA ASN A 74 14.27 -6.29 3.31
C ASN A 74 15.63 -6.70 2.73
N THR A 75 16.11 -7.90 3.09
CA THR A 75 17.42 -8.45 2.70
C THR A 75 17.32 -9.68 1.81
N ILE A 76 16.14 -10.01 1.30
CA ILE A 76 15.94 -11.12 0.35
C ILE A 76 16.73 -10.87 -0.93
N GLN A 77 17.38 -11.93 -1.43
CA GLN A 77 18.18 -11.86 -2.66
C GLN A 77 17.52 -12.69 -3.78
N PRO A 78 17.72 -12.33 -5.04
CA PRO A 78 18.39 -11.10 -5.54
C PRO A 78 17.50 -9.85 -5.30
N ALA A 79 18.08 -8.80 -4.73
CA ALA A 79 17.37 -7.56 -4.41
C ALA A 79 16.82 -6.81 -5.64
N THR A 80 17.32 -7.14 -6.83
CA THR A 80 16.97 -6.52 -8.13
C THR A 80 15.81 -7.22 -8.85
N ASP A 81 15.34 -8.37 -8.35
CA ASP A 81 14.18 -9.04 -8.94
C ASP A 81 12.89 -8.41 -8.43
N LEU A 82 12.49 -7.34 -9.11
CA LEU A 82 11.24 -6.63 -8.86
C LEU A 82 10.16 -7.01 -9.89
N SER A 83 10.20 -8.24 -10.42
CA SER A 83 9.15 -8.76 -11.28
C SER A 83 7.82 -8.80 -10.53
N ILE A 84 6.74 -8.57 -11.25
CA ILE A 84 5.40 -8.54 -10.63
C ILE A 84 5.05 -9.88 -9.98
N ASP A 85 5.44 -10.99 -10.57
CA ASP A 85 5.18 -12.34 -10.04
C ASP A 85 5.92 -12.55 -8.70
N THR A 86 7.16 -12.10 -8.59
CA THR A 86 7.92 -12.16 -7.34
C THR A 86 7.27 -11.29 -6.25
N LEU A 87 6.86 -10.06 -6.59
CA LEU A 87 6.20 -9.17 -5.63
C LEU A 87 4.84 -9.69 -5.19
N ILE A 88 4.06 -10.31 -6.08
CA ILE A 88 2.81 -11.00 -5.75
C ILE A 88 3.08 -12.15 -4.78
N SER A 89 4.01 -13.06 -5.12
CA SER A 89 4.32 -14.22 -4.29
C SER A 89 4.77 -13.83 -2.88
N GLU A 90 5.62 -12.81 -2.74
CA GLU A 90 6.04 -12.31 -1.42
C GLU A 90 4.89 -11.65 -0.65
N THR A 91 4.02 -10.92 -1.35
CA THR A 91 2.82 -10.35 -0.74
C THR A 91 1.90 -11.44 -0.20
N GLU A 92 1.66 -12.51 -0.96
CA GLU A 92 0.84 -13.64 -0.51
C GLU A 92 1.43 -14.33 0.73
N LYS A 93 2.74 -14.48 0.82
CA LYS A 93 3.41 -15.02 2.02
C LYS A 93 3.19 -14.11 3.23
N VAL A 94 3.26 -12.80 3.05
CA VAL A 94 2.93 -11.83 4.11
C VAL A 94 1.49 -11.98 4.55
N LEU A 95 0.54 -12.03 3.61
CA LEU A 95 -0.88 -12.19 3.91
C LEU A 95 -1.16 -13.49 4.67
N LEU A 96 -0.53 -14.60 4.28
CA LEU A 96 -0.62 -15.88 4.98
C LEU A 96 -0.07 -15.80 6.39
N GLU A 97 1.04 -15.11 6.62
CA GLU A 97 1.60 -14.94 7.96
C GLU A 97 0.72 -14.05 8.84
N ILE A 98 0.19 -12.96 8.31
CA ILE A 98 -0.78 -12.12 9.01
C ILE A 98 -2.04 -12.91 9.37
N ASN A 99 -2.50 -13.78 8.47
CA ASN A 99 -3.62 -14.68 8.74
C ASN A 99 -3.35 -15.67 9.90
N LYS A 100 -2.11 -16.12 10.06
CA LYS A 100 -1.71 -16.98 11.21
C LYS A 100 -1.64 -16.18 12.51
N LEU A 101 -1.14 -14.94 12.45
CA LEU A 101 -1.02 -14.07 13.63
C LEU A 101 -2.38 -13.58 14.14
N PHE A 102 -3.31 -13.32 13.23
CA PHE A 102 -4.63 -12.74 13.50
C PHE A 102 -5.73 -13.56 12.81
N PRO A 103 -5.94 -14.82 13.20
CA PRO A 103 -6.76 -15.77 12.44
C PRO A 103 -8.25 -15.42 12.40
N ASP A 104 -8.74 -14.68 13.36
CA ASP A 104 -10.16 -14.32 13.46
C ASP A 104 -10.48 -12.95 12.85
N GLU A 105 -9.48 -12.20 12.41
CA GLU A 105 -9.67 -10.83 11.93
C GLU A 105 -9.72 -10.74 10.41
N THR A 106 -10.48 -9.76 9.91
CA THR A 106 -10.57 -9.46 8.47
C THR A 106 -9.41 -8.61 8.02
N MET A 107 -9.25 -8.48 6.70
CA MET A 107 -8.16 -7.74 6.06
C MET A 107 -8.70 -6.69 5.09
N ILE A 108 -8.07 -5.54 5.07
CA ILE A 108 -8.19 -4.52 4.02
C ILE A 108 -6.79 -4.34 3.43
N ILE A 109 -6.67 -4.48 2.13
CA ILE A 109 -5.39 -4.30 1.43
C ILE A 109 -5.31 -2.87 0.92
N LEU A 110 -4.29 -2.14 1.33
CA LEU A 110 -4.05 -0.76 0.89
C LEU A 110 -2.72 -0.68 0.15
N GLY A 111 -2.73 -0.18 -1.07
CA GLY A 111 -1.51 -0.07 -1.87
C GLY A 111 -1.31 1.32 -2.45
N HIS A 112 -0.10 1.87 -2.31
CA HIS A 112 0.31 3.13 -2.90
C HIS A 112 1.17 2.89 -4.14
N SER A 113 0.83 3.52 -5.27
CA SER A 113 1.63 3.47 -6.51
C SER A 113 1.92 2.02 -6.93
N LEU A 114 3.21 1.59 -7.07
CA LEU A 114 3.58 0.18 -7.29
C LEU A 114 2.85 -0.76 -6.31
N GLY A 115 2.77 -0.39 -5.03
CA GLY A 115 2.06 -1.18 -4.03
C GLY A 115 0.58 -1.36 -4.35
N GLY A 116 -0.06 -0.37 -5.01
CA GLY A 116 -1.43 -0.48 -5.50
C GLY A 116 -1.58 -1.49 -6.63
N ALA A 117 -0.63 -1.52 -7.55
CA ALA A 117 -0.58 -2.50 -8.63
C ALA A 117 -0.35 -3.92 -8.08
N VAL A 118 0.62 -4.09 -7.17
CA VAL A 118 0.91 -5.37 -6.51
C VAL A 118 -0.31 -5.84 -5.70
N ALA A 119 -0.93 -4.97 -4.90
CA ALA A 119 -2.14 -5.29 -4.13
C ALA A 119 -3.27 -5.81 -5.01
N THR A 120 -3.56 -5.09 -6.11
CA THR A 120 -4.61 -5.49 -7.07
C THR A 120 -4.33 -6.87 -7.67
N LYS A 121 -3.10 -7.07 -8.17
CA LYS A 121 -2.72 -8.32 -8.83
C LYS A 121 -2.62 -9.49 -7.85
N ALA A 122 -2.15 -9.28 -6.63
CA ALA A 122 -2.12 -10.31 -5.59
C ALA A 122 -3.53 -10.75 -5.20
N VAL A 123 -4.47 -9.83 -4.99
CA VAL A 123 -5.88 -10.16 -4.71
C VAL A 123 -6.50 -10.92 -5.87
N CYS A 124 -6.25 -10.52 -7.11
CA CYS A 124 -6.70 -11.25 -8.30
C CYS A 124 -6.10 -12.65 -8.40
N HIS A 125 -4.84 -12.83 -8.04
CA HIS A 125 -4.16 -14.12 -8.06
C HIS A 125 -4.73 -15.05 -6.98
N ILE A 126 -4.92 -14.57 -5.76
CA ILE A 126 -5.55 -15.31 -4.66
C ILE A 126 -6.96 -15.77 -5.05
N LEU A 127 -7.75 -14.89 -5.70
CA LEU A 127 -9.10 -15.22 -6.16
C LEU A 127 -9.13 -16.35 -7.21
N LYS A 128 -8.11 -16.41 -8.08
CA LYS A 128 -8.02 -17.41 -9.17
C LYS A 128 -7.52 -18.78 -8.69
N THR A 129 -6.88 -18.84 -7.52
CA THR A 129 -6.32 -20.07 -6.97
C THR A 129 -7.29 -20.65 -5.95
N GLU A 130 -7.97 -21.76 -6.27
CA GLU A 130 -8.91 -22.45 -5.34
C GLU A 130 -8.27 -22.76 -3.97
N PHE A 131 -6.97 -22.91 -3.93
CA PHE A 131 -6.21 -23.20 -2.71
C PHE A 131 -6.22 -22.07 -1.68
N ASN A 132 -6.55 -20.83 -2.07
CA ASN A 132 -6.51 -19.64 -1.22
C ASN A 132 -7.89 -19.00 -0.97
N GLN A 133 -8.98 -19.74 -1.14
CA GLN A 133 -10.34 -19.20 -0.95
C GLN A 133 -10.55 -18.66 0.47
N ASP A 134 -10.06 -19.37 1.50
CA ASP A 134 -10.18 -18.93 2.91
C ASP A 134 -9.46 -17.59 3.15
N LEU A 135 -8.32 -17.38 2.49
CA LEU A 135 -7.60 -16.11 2.57
C LEU A 135 -8.37 -15.00 1.83
N TYR A 136 -8.91 -15.30 0.65
CA TYR A 136 -9.72 -14.35 -0.10
C TYR A 136 -10.95 -13.90 0.69
N ASP A 137 -11.65 -14.83 1.34
CA ASP A 137 -12.85 -14.53 2.12
C ASP A 137 -12.57 -13.58 3.30
N LYS A 138 -11.32 -13.52 3.78
CA LYS A 138 -10.88 -12.56 4.80
C LYS A 138 -10.55 -11.18 4.25
N ILE A 139 -10.29 -11.07 2.95
CA ILE A 139 -10.03 -9.78 2.30
C ILE A 139 -11.37 -9.08 2.05
N GLN A 140 -11.73 -8.17 2.93
CA GLN A 140 -13.01 -7.49 2.93
C GLN A 140 -12.98 -6.10 2.28
N GLY A 141 -11.80 -5.65 1.81
CA GLY A 141 -11.64 -4.38 1.11
C GLY A 141 -10.30 -4.25 0.41
N ILE A 142 -10.27 -3.45 -0.65
CA ILE A 142 -9.05 -3.01 -1.30
C ILE A 142 -9.08 -1.50 -1.54
N ILE A 143 -8.01 -0.81 -1.19
CA ILE A 143 -7.85 0.65 -1.34
C ILE A 143 -6.58 0.91 -2.12
N ILE A 144 -6.70 1.58 -3.25
CA ILE A 144 -5.57 1.95 -4.10
C ILE A 144 -5.33 3.45 -4.00
N ILE A 145 -4.07 3.83 -3.77
CA ILE A 145 -3.65 5.22 -3.62
C ILE A 145 -2.78 5.61 -4.82
N ASP A 146 -3.25 6.59 -5.56
CA ASP A 146 -2.54 7.39 -6.57
C ASP A 146 -1.80 6.55 -7.63
N VAL A 147 -2.52 5.58 -8.21
CA VAL A 147 -2.09 4.82 -9.39
C VAL A 147 -3.27 4.42 -10.26
N ILE A 148 -3.13 4.64 -11.54
CA ILE A 148 -4.05 4.31 -12.63
C ILE A 148 -3.23 3.76 -13.78
N GLU A 149 -3.74 2.72 -14.48
CA GLU A 149 -3.02 2.11 -15.61
C GLU A 149 -2.67 3.12 -16.69
N GLY A 150 -3.66 3.91 -17.15
CA GLY A 150 -3.48 4.85 -18.25
C GLY A 150 -2.35 5.83 -17.97
N SER A 151 -2.46 6.63 -16.93
CA SER A 151 -1.44 7.63 -16.57
C SER A 151 -0.08 7.00 -16.22
N ALA A 152 -0.08 5.84 -15.56
CA ALA A 152 1.16 5.12 -15.24
C ALA A 152 1.89 4.68 -16.52
N MET A 153 1.19 4.04 -17.47
CA MET A 153 1.78 3.58 -18.74
C MET A 153 2.28 4.75 -19.60
N GLU A 154 1.55 5.86 -19.64
CA GLU A 154 1.97 7.08 -20.32
C GLU A 154 3.21 7.73 -19.70
N ALA A 155 3.37 7.62 -18.38
CA ALA A 155 4.52 8.16 -17.65
C ALA A 155 5.80 7.34 -17.81
N LEU A 156 5.72 6.02 -18.11
CA LEU A 156 6.88 5.13 -18.16
C LEU A 156 8.04 5.64 -19.02
N PRO A 157 7.83 6.17 -20.25
CA PRO A 157 8.93 6.66 -21.08
C PRO A 157 9.71 7.83 -20.43
N PHE A 158 9.08 8.56 -19.52
CA PHE A 158 9.66 9.72 -18.84
C PHE A 158 10.24 9.37 -17.46
N MET A 159 9.77 8.30 -16.84
CA MET A 159 10.17 7.89 -15.48
C MET A 159 11.67 7.62 -15.35
N MET A 160 12.32 7.04 -16.38
CA MET A 160 13.76 6.82 -16.36
C MET A 160 14.52 8.14 -16.22
N ASN A 161 14.10 9.20 -16.94
CA ASN A 161 14.70 10.52 -16.81
C ASN A 161 14.53 11.09 -15.39
N VAL A 162 13.37 10.87 -14.77
CA VAL A 162 13.12 11.31 -13.39
C VAL A 162 14.04 10.58 -12.41
N VAL A 163 14.15 9.25 -12.54
CA VAL A 163 15.01 8.42 -11.68
C VAL A 163 16.48 8.79 -11.82
N GLN A 164 16.95 9.04 -13.04
CA GLN A 164 18.36 9.37 -13.30
C GLN A 164 18.72 10.81 -12.86
N LYS A 165 17.78 11.74 -12.90
CA LYS A 165 18.02 13.15 -12.53
C LYS A 165 17.88 13.42 -11.03
N ARG A 166 17.31 12.49 -10.25
CA ARG A 166 17.22 12.70 -8.80
C ARG A 166 18.60 12.77 -8.18
N GLU A 167 18.73 13.61 -7.13
CA GLU A 167 19.96 13.65 -6.33
C GLU A 167 20.26 12.26 -5.77
N ASN A 168 21.49 11.79 -5.91
CA ASN A 168 21.87 10.42 -5.56
C ASN A 168 22.96 10.34 -4.48
N ASN A 169 23.60 11.45 -4.14
CA ASN A 169 24.67 11.49 -3.15
C ASN A 169 24.39 12.57 -2.11
N PHE A 170 24.18 12.17 -0.88
CA PHE A 170 23.90 13.06 0.23
C PHE A 170 25.03 13.03 1.26
N ASP A 171 25.47 14.20 1.73
CA ASP A 171 26.49 14.30 2.77
C ASP A 171 26.04 13.72 4.12
N SER A 172 24.74 13.66 4.35
CA SER A 172 24.13 13.15 5.57
C SER A 172 22.69 12.68 5.32
N ILE A 173 22.15 11.87 6.21
CA ILE A 173 20.73 11.49 6.21
C ILE A 173 19.85 12.75 6.31
N ASN A 174 20.23 13.74 7.13
CA ASN A 174 19.49 15.01 7.23
C ASN A 174 19.39 15.74 5.89
N SER A 175 20.45 15.68 5.05
CA SER A 175 20.45 16.29 3.72
C SER A 175 19.48 15.57 2.77
N ALA A 176 19.35 14.25 2.86
CA ALA A 176 18.38 13.49 2.08
C ALA A 176 16.93 13.76 2.54
N ILE A 177 16.69 13.84 3.86
CA ILE A 177 15.39 14.22 4.41
C ILE A 177 15.01 15.64 3.93
N TYR A 178 15.94 16.57 4.01
CA TYR A 178 15.73 17.95 3.52
C TYR A 178 15.37 17.95 2.02
N TYR A 179 16.12 17.22 1.20
CA TYR A 179 15.86 17.11 -0.24
C TYR A 179 14.46 16.58 -0.52
N MET A 180 14.06 15.47 0.10
CA MET A 180 12.75 14.85 -0.12
C MET A 180 11.60 15.76 0.35
N SER A 181 11.78 16.47 1.49
CA SER A 181 10.76 17.38 2.02
C SER A 181 10.55 18.65 1.18
N HIS A 182 11.46 18.95 0.24
CA HIS A 182 11.34 20.10 -0.67
C HIS A 182 11.05 19.71 -2.11
N THR A 183 11.07 18.41 -2.44
CA THR A 183 10.91 17.95 -3.81
C THR A 183 9.71 17.02 -4.02
N GLN A 184 9.40 16.16 -3.05
CA GLN A 184 8.41 15.09 -3.24
C GLN A 184 7.38 14.98 -2.12
N ILE A 185 7.80 14.98 -0.86
CA ILE A 185 6.94 14.78 0.30
C ILE A 185 6.84 16.08 1.08
N ARG A 186 5.62 16.60 1.27
CA ARG A 186 5.39 17.90 1.91
C ARG A 186 5.47 17.84 3.44
N ASN A 187 5.20 16.68 4.02
CA ASN A 187 5.23 16.47 5.45
C ASN A 187 6.64 16.11 5.92
N VAL A 188 7.30 17.05 6.59
CA VAL A 188 8.68 16.88 7.07
C VAL A 188 8.77 15.80 8.15
N GLU A 189 7.78 15.66 9.01
CA GLU A 189 7.78 14.62 10.03
C GLU A 189 7.79 13.24 9.40
N SER A 190 6.95 13.02 8.39
CA SER A 190 6.97 11.78 7.61
C SER A 190 8.34 11.52 6.98
N CYS A 191 8.95 12.52 6.34
CA CYS A 191 10.30 12.38 5.77
C CYS A 191 11.34 11.94 6.80
N ARG A 192 11.25 12.43 8.04
CA ARG A 192 12.20 12.08 9.12
C ARG A 192 12.13 10.62 9.52
N ILE A 193 11.01 9.94 9.23
CA ILE A 193 10.79 8.52 9.52
C ILE A 193 11.03 7.68 8.26
N SER A 194 10.45 8.08 7.14
CA SER A 194 10.38 7.27 5.92
C SER A 194 11.66 7.28 5.08
N ILE A 195 12.46 8.37 5.13
CA ILE A 195 13.65 8.51 4.28
C ILE A 195 14.88 7.74 4.80
N PRO A 196 15.19 7.68 6.11
CA PRO A 196 16.38 6.98 6.59
C PRO A 196 16.51 5.52 6.12
N PRO A 197 15.46 4.67 6.10
CA PRO A 197 15.55 3.28 5.62
C PRO A 197 15.81 3.15 4.12
N LEU A 198 15.58 4.21 3.34
CA LEU A 198 15.82 4.20 1.89
C LEU A 198 17.29 4.40 1.52
N LEU A 199 18.14 4.70 2.49
CA LEU A 199 19.53 5.08 2.26
C LEU A 199 20.50 3.99 2.72
N LYS A 200 21.61 3.88 2.01
CA LYS A 200 22.80 3.09 2.38
C LYS A 200 24.03 3.98 2.37
N GLU A 201 24.99 3.65 3.22
CA GLU A 201 26.32 4.28 3.15
C GLU A 201 27.04 3.86 1.87
N GLY A 202 27.71 4.81 1.24
CA GLY A 202 28.50 4.63 0.04
C GLY A 202 29.68 5.60 0.00
N LYS A 203 30.36 5.63 -1.14
CA LYS A 203 31.42 6.61 -1.42
C LYS A 203 31.12 7.29 -2.75
N ASP A 204 31.40 8.58 -2.83
CA ASP A 204 31.37 9.33 -4.08
C ASP A 204 32.61 9.01 -4.97
N ILE A 205 32.68 9.62 -6.12
CA ILE A 205 33.78 9.44 -7.09
C ILE A 205 35.15 9.89 -6.55
N LYS A 206 35.17 10.69 -5.46
CA LYS A 206 36.38 11.15 -4.77
C LYS A 206 36.70 10.30 -3.55
N GLY A 207 35.94 9.24 -3.27
CA GLY A 207 36.09 8.38 -2.11
C GLY A 207 35.55 8.96 -0.79
N LYS A 208 34.86 10.11 -0.81
CA LYS A 208 34.21 10.70 0.37
C LYS A 208 32.99 9.86 0.74
N LYS A 209 32.77 9.62 2.05
CA LYS A 209 31.56 8.97 2.57
C LYS A 209 30.32 9.80 2.20
N VAL A 210 29.33 9.14 1.63
CA VAL A 210 28.02 9.69 1.26
C VAL A 210 26.90 8.69 1.60
N TYR A 211 25.66 9.16 1.55
CA TYR A 211 24.46 8.33 1.60
C TYR A 211 23.82 8.29 0.23
N GLN A 212 23.45 7.10 -0.21
CA GLN A 212 22.88 6.84 -1.53
C GLN A 212 21.58 6.05 -1.41
N TRP A 213 20.71 6.15 -2.42
CA TRP A 213 19.50 5.34 -2.46
C TRP A 213 19.84 3.85 -2.47
N LYS A 214 19.15 3.07 -1.65
CA LYS A 214 19.33 1.64 -1.50
C LYS A 214 18.76 0.88 -2.70
N THR A 215 17.55 1.24 -3.12
CA THR A 215 16.81 0.58 -4.19
C THR A 215 17.34 0.99 -5.55
N ASP A 216 17.72 0.01 -6.35
CA ASP A 216 18.15 0.20 -7.74
C ASP A 216 16.94 0.23 -8.67
N LEU A 217 16.31 1.41 -8.79
CA LEU A 217 15.18 1.60 -9.68
C LEU A 217 15.58 1.55 -11.16
N VAL A 218 16.83 1.88 -11.51
CA VAL A 218 17.30 1.83 -12.90
C VAL A 218 17.26 0.39 -13.40
N SER A 219 17.80 -0.56 -12.63
CA SER A 219 17.78 -1.99 -13.01
C SER A 219 16.36 -2.57 -13.04
N SER A 220 15.38 -1.92 -12.42
CA SER A 220 13.99 -2.39 -12.39
C SER A 220 13.17 -1.97 -13.61
N GLU A 221 13.68 -1.09 -14.48
CA GLU A 221 12.96 -0.55 -15.67
C GLU A 221 12.28 -1.63 -16.51
N LYS A 222 12.96 -2.74 -16.72
CA LYS A 222 12.45 -3.87 -17.52
C LYS A 222 11.15 -4.49 -16.98
N TYR A 223 10.81 -4.26 -15.70
CA TYR A 223 9.60 -4.77 -15.07
C TYR A 223 8.44 -3.77 -15.05
N TRP A 224 8.71 -2.46 -15.28
CA TRP A 224 7.71 -1.41 -15.10
C TRP A 224 6.45 -1.60 -15.94
N PRO A 225 6.52 -2.01 -17.24
CA PRO A 225 5.30 -2.24 -18.01
C PRO A 225 4.41 -3.34 -17.40
N ASP A 226 5.01 -4.42 -16.89
CA ASP A 226 4.26 -5.54 -16.31
C ASP A 226 3.62 -5.19 -14.96
N TRP A 227 4.17 -4.21 -14.22
CA TRP A 227 3.56 -3.74 -13.00
C TRP A 227 2.16 -3.17 -13.24
N TYR A 228 1.98 -2.39 -14.32
CA TYR A 228 0.75 -1.63 -14.54
C TYR A 228 -0.16 -2.22 -15.62
N LYS A 229 0.33 -3.07 -16.50
CA LYS A 229 -0.47 -3.69 -17.56
C LYS A 229 -1.72 -4.39 -17.01
N ASN A 230 -2.88 -4.07 -17.56
CA ASN A 230 -4.21 -4.55 -17.17
C ASN A 230 -4.66 -4.16 -15.76
N LEU A 231 -4.01 -3.19 -15.11
CA LEU A 231 -4.31 -2.80 -13.72
C LEU A 231 -5.76 -2.35 -13.54
N SER A 232 -6.27 -1.50 -14.43
CA SER A 232 -7.64 -0.99 -14.35
C SER A 232 -8.67 -2.10 -14.53
N TYR A 233 -8.43 -3.04 -15.43
CA TYR A 233 -9.27 -4.22 -15.61
C TYR A 233 -9.24 -5.15 -14.39
N ASP A 234 -8.04 -5.47 -13.90
CA ASP A 234 -7.85 -6.32 -12.72
C ASP A 234 -8.56 -5.70 -11.50
N PHE A 235 -8.37 -4.40 -11.24
CA PHE A 235 -9.05 -3.68 -10.16
C PHE A 235 -10.58 -3.76 -10.28
N LEU A 236 -11.14 -3.54 -11.46
CA LEU A 236 -12.58 -3.61 -11.68
C LEU A 236 -13.14 -5.02 -11.55
N SER A 237 -12.33 -6.07 -11.80
CA SER A 237 -12.74 -7.48 -11.71
C SER A 237 -12.89 -7.98 -10.26
N ILE A 238 -12.22 -7.37 -9.31
CA ILE A 238 -12.32 -7.70 -7.88
C ILE A 238 -13.75 -7.43 -7.41
N LYS A 239 -14.38 -8.39 -6.74
CA LYS A 239 -15.77 -8.26 -6.24
C LYS A 239 -15.86 -7.63 -4.87
N THR A 240 -14.80 -7.70 -4.08
CA THR A 240 -14.69 -7.08 -2.75
C THR A 240 -14.87 -5.57 -2.84
N PRO A 241 -15.46 -4.90 -1.82
CA PRO A 241 -15.48 -3.45 -1.72
C PRO A 241 -14.14 -2.81 -2.04
N LYS A 242 -14.16 -1.76 -2.84
CA LYS A 242 -12.92 -1.13 -3.29
C LYS A 242 -13.01 0.38 -3.39
N ALA A 243 -11.90 1.05 -3.12
CA ALA A 243 -11.75 2.49 -3.27
C ALA A 243 -10.50 2.84 -4.06
N LEU A 244 -10.59 3.92 -4.82
CA LEU A 244 -9.46 4.57 -5.49
C LEU A 244 -9.33 5.97 -4.90
N ILE A 245 -8.16 6.29 -4.35
CA ILE A 245 -7.85 7.57 -3.73
C ILE A 245 -6.81 8.28 -4.60
N LEU A 246 -7.13 9.47 -5.09
CA LEU A 246 -6.30 10.24 -6.02
C LEU A 246 -6.06 11.65 -5.49
N THR A 247 -5.07 12.32 -6.05
CA THR A 247 -4.85 13.77 -5.86
C THR A 247 -5.73 14.60 -6.79
N ASP A 248 -6.06 14.07 -7.97
CA ASP A 248 -6.91 14.68 -9.00
C ASP A 248 -7.72 13.60 -9.74
N THR A 249 -8.84 13.97 -10.34
CA THR A 249 -9.70 13.10 -11.16
C THR A 249 -9.38 13.11 -12.64
N ASN A 250 -8.56 14.04 -13.11
CA ASN A 250 -8.24 14.22 -14.53
C ASN A 250 -7.45 13.04 -15.12
N GLU A 251 -6.96 12.14 -14.27
CA GLU A 251 -6.14 11.00 -14.67
C GLU A 251 -6.92 9.70 -14.93
N LEU A 252 -8.25 9.68 -14.67
CA LEU A 252 -9.04 8.45 -14.85
C LEU A 252 -9.04 8.01 -16.31
N ASP A 253 -8.57 6.78 -16.54
CA ASP A 253 -8.70 6.14 -17.84
C ASP A 253 -10.16 5.74 -18.14
N THR A 254 -10.45 5.39 -19.39
CA THR A 254 -11.82 5.07 -19.85
C THR A 254 -12.43 3.89 -19.06
N PRO A 255 -11.74 2.75 -18.78
CA PRO A 255 -12.31 1.68 -17.99
C PRO A 255 -12.72 2.10 -16.58
N LEU A 256 -11.86 2.88 -15.89
CA LEU A 256 -12.16 3.36 -14.54
C LEU A 256 -13.27 4.42 -14.55
N THR A 257 -13.30 5.31 -15.53
CA THR A 257 -14.40 6.27 -15.71
C THR A 257 -15.74 5.56 -15.81
N ILE A 258 -15.84 4.54 -16.68
CA ILE A 258 -17.05 3.74 -16.84
C ILE A 258 -17.37 2.97 -15.53
N GLY A 259 -16.37 2.36 -14.91
CA GLY A 259 -16.52 1.64 -13.65
C GLY A 259 -17.03 2.53 -12.52
N HIS A 260 -16.55 3.75 -12.43
CA HIS A 260 -17.01 4.73 -11.45
C HIS A 260 -18.47 5.13 -11.69
N MET A 261 -18.83 5.46 -12.94
CA MET A 261 -20.22 5.75 -13.31
C MET A 261 -21.18 4.59 -13.02
N GLN A 262 -20.70 3.36 -13.06
CA GLN A 262 -21.43 2.15 -12.69
C GLN A 262 -21.45 1.86 -11.17
N GLY A 263 -20.83 2.69 -10.35
CA GLY A 263 -20.74 2.50 -8.90
C GLY A 263 -19.90 1.29 -8.47
N LYS A 264 -18.93 0.86 -9.31
CA LYS A 264 -18.11 -0.33 -9.02
C LYS A 264 -17.06 -0.11 -7.93
N PHE A 265 -16.73 1.14 -7.62
CA PHE A 265 -15.78 1.50 -6.57
C PHE A 265 -16.06 2.90 -6.04
N LYS A 266 -15.59 3.19 -4.84
CA LYS A 266 -15.61 4.52 -4.24
C LYS A 266 -14.41 5.31 -4.76
N LEU A 267 -14.67 6.46 -5.39
CA LEU A 267 -13.62 7.42 -5.78
C LEU A 267 -13.49 8.49 -4.70
N VAL A 268 -12.27 8.75 -4.27
CA VAL A 268 -11.93 9.78 -3.29
C VAL A 268 -10.84 10.68 -3.87
N VAL A 269 -10.96 11.99 -3.66
CA VAL A 269 -9.95 12.97 -4.05
C VAL A 269 -9.45 13.71 -2.82
N ILE A 270 -8.17 13.57 -2.49
CA ILE A 270 -7.49 14.28 -1.41
C ILE A 270 -6.63 15.39 -2.03
N LYS A 271 -7.20 16.59 -2.11
CA LYS A 271 -6.54 17.75 -2.71
C LYS A 271 -5.46 18.32 -1.81
N GLY A 272 -4.47 18.97 -2.43
CA GLY A 272 -3.41 19.65 -1.69
C GLY A 272 -2.22 18.77 -1.33
N THR A 273 -2.28 17.46 -1.63
CA THR A 273 -1.18 16.50 -1.49
C THR A 273 -0.38 16.35 -2.79
N GLY A 274 0.81 15.75 -2.71
CA GLY A 274 1.53 15.21 -3.85
C GLY A 274 1.23 13.73 -4.04
N HIS A 275 2.11 13.04 -4.79
CA HIS A 275 1.99 11.60 -5.06
C HIS A 275 1.98 10.74 -3.78
N PHE A 276 2.52 11.23 -2.68
CA PHE A 276 2.66 10.50 -1.40
C PHE A 276 1.54 10.89 -0.42
N ILE A 277 0.29 10.65 -0.79
CA ILE A 277 -0.91 11.02 0.01
C ILE A 277 -0.81 10.51 1.45
N GLN A 278 -0.36 9.26 1.66
CA GLN A 278 -0.20 8.64 2.98
C GLN A 278 0.81 9.34 3.88
N GLU A 279 1.72 10.10 3.28
CA GLU A 279 2.73 10.88 3.98
C GLU A 279 2.34 12.35 4.11
N ASP A 280 1.76 12.93 3.06
CA ASP A 280 1.41 14.35 3.00
C ASP A 280 0.21 14.70 3.86
N ASP A 281 -0.84 13.88 3.83
CA ASP A 281 -2.06 14.08 4.62
C ASP A 281 -2.61 12.75 5.19
N PRO A 282 -1.90 12.17 6.17
CA PRO A 282 -2.33 10.92 6.81
C PRO A 282 -3.68 11.05 7.54
N LYS A 283 -4.07 12.27 7.97
CA LYS A 283 -5.36 12.50 8.63
C LYS A 283 -6.51 12.35 7.66
N ALA A 284 -6.46 13.04 6.52
CA ALA A 284 -7.49 12.89 5.49
C ALA A 284 -7.55 11.44 4.99
N LEU A 285 -6.41 10.76 4.86
CA LEU A 285 -6.39 9.35 4.46
C LEU A 285 -7.11 8.47 5.50
N ILE A 286 -6.84 8.63 6.80
CA ILE A 286 -7.53 7.87 7.88
C ILE A 286 -9.04 8.12 7.87
N GLU A 287 -9.48 9.37 7.77
CA GLU A 287 -10.89 9.71 7.72
C GLU A 287 -11.60 9.00 6.56
N ASN A 288 -10.94 8.90 5.41
CA ASN A 288 -11.48 8.19 4.25
C ASN A 288 -11.43 6.66 4.40
N ILE A 289 -10.46 6.10 5.11
CA ILE A 289 -10.41 4.67 5.44
C ILE A 289 -11.51 4.32 6.46
N ASP A 290 -11.67 5.12 7.52
CA ASP A 290 -12.74 4.94 8.50
C ASP A 290 -14.12 5.03 7.82
N ASP A 291 -14.32 6.00 6.92
CA ASP A 291 -15.55 6.13 6.16
C ASP A 291 -15.76 4.92 5.20
N PHE A 292 -14.71 4.40 4.57
CA PHE A 292 -14.77 3.19 3.77
C PHE A 292 -15.21 1.98 4.61
N ILE A 293 -14.62 1.78 5.78
CA ILE A 293 -14.99 0.70 6.71
C ILE A 293 -16.47 0.81 7.11
N ASN A 294 -16.92 2.02 7.43
CA ASN A 294 -18.30 2.28 7.87
C ASN A 294 -19.32 2.09 6.73
N VAL A 295 -19.06 2.68 5.55
CA VAL A 295 -19.98 2.62 4.39
C VAL A 295 -20.16 1.21 3.89
N PHE A 296 -19.10 0.43 3.84
CA PHE A 296 -19.16 -0.96 3.37
C PHE A 296 -19.40 -1.97 4.49
N HIS A 297 -19.62 -1.50 5.73
CA HIS A 297 -19.86 -2.33 6.92
C HIS A 297 -18.81 -3.44 7.07
N ILE A 298 -17.54 -3.09 6.88
CA ILE A 298 -16.45 -4.07 6.95
C ILE A 298 -16.35 -4.61 8.38
N PRO A 299 -16.56 -5.91 8.58
CA PRO A 299 -16.52 -6.51 9.90
C PRO A 299 -15.09 -6.58 10.43
N LYS A 300 -14.94 -6.46 11.74
CA LYS A 300 -13.62 -6.61 12.39
C LYS A 300 -13.19 -8.06 12.44
N LYS A 301 -14.13 -8.99 12.58
CA LYS A 301 -13.89 -10.43 12.74
C LYS A 301 -14.73 -11.26 11.78
N MET A 302 -14.22 -12.43 11.43
CA MET A 302 -14.89 -13.38 10.53
C MET A 302 -16.24 -13.87 11.06
N ASP A 303 -16.43 -14.00 12.37
CA ASP A 303 -17.70 -14.41 12.96
C ASP A 303 -18.83 -13.39 12.74
N GLU A 304 -18.49 -12.12 12.62
CA GLU A 304 -19.45 -11.06 12.28
C GLU A 304 -19.99 -11.23 10.84
N ILE A 305 -19.17 -11.73 9.91
CA ILE A 305 -19.59 -12.04 8.53
C ILE A 305 -20.63 -13.16 8.52
N LYS A 306 -20.39 -14.23 9.26
CA LYS A 306 -21.33 -15.36 9.35
C LYS A 306 -22.65 -14.91 9.91
N LEU A 307 -22.65 -14.00 10.89
CA LEU A 307 -23.87 -13.45 11.51
C LEU A 307 -24.67 -12.58 10.51
N VAL A 308 -23.99 -11.77 9.70
CA VAL A 308 -24.66 -10.95 8.66
C VAL A 308 -25.24 -11.83 7.56
N GLN A 309 -24.49 -12.81 7.10
CA GLN A 309 -24.96 -13.77 6.06
C GLN A 309 -26.14 -14.60 6.56
N SER A 310 -26.16 -15.04 7.82
CA SER A 310 -27.29 -15.76 8.41
C SER A 310 -28.54 -14.87 8.49
N LYS A 311 -28.43 -13.63 8.95
CA LYS A 311 -29.53 -12.67 9.01
C LYS A 311 -30.08 -12.32 7.62
N LEU A 312 -29.21 -12.14 6.61
CA LEU A 312 -29.64 -11.91 5.22
C LEU A 312 -30.36 -13.15 4.66
N GLY A 313 -29.83 -14.34 4.91
CA GLY A 313 -30.45 -15.61 4.50
C GLY A 313 -31.84 -15.80 5.12
N ASP A 314 -32.01 -15.42 6.38
CA ASP A 314 -33.32 -15.47 7.07
C ASP A 314 -34.30 -14.40 6.55
N GLN A 315 -33.83 -13.20 6.26
CA GLN A 315 -34.66 -12.16 5.62
C GLN A 315 -35.09 -12.55 4.21
N ILE A 316 -34.22 -13.14 3.40
CA ILE A 316 -34.57 -13.62 2.06
C ILE A 316 -35.56 -14.79 2.15
N LYS A 317 -35.43 -15.66 3.13
CA LYS A 317 -36.44 -16.73 3.39
C LYS A 317 -37.79 -16.16 3.79
N ILE A 318 -37.84 -15.17 4.68
CA ILE A 318 -39.08 -14.52 5.11
C ILE A 318 -39.76 -13.81 3.93
N GLN A 319 -38.99 -13.13 3.07
CA GLN A 319 -39.51 -12.43 1.90
C GLN A 319 -40.09 -13.42 0.87
N LYS A 320 -39.40 -14.54 0.59
CA LYS A 320 -39.93 -15.61 -0.26
C LYS A 320 -41.18 -16.28 0.30
N TYR A 321 -41.28 -16.45 1.63
CA TYR A 321 -42.49 -16.98 2.26
C TYR A 321 -43.67 -16.01 2.20
N ALA A 322 -43.44 -14.71 2.24
CA ALA A 322 -44.49 -13.70 2.11
C ALA A 322 -45.05 -13.60 0.68
N GLU A 323 -44.20 -13.76 -0.35
CA GLU A 323 -44.62 -13.80 -1.77
C GLU A 323 -45.39 -15.06 -2.17
N PHE A 324 -45.28 -16.17 -1.41
CA PHE A 324 -46.02 -17.40 -1.64
C PHE A 324 -47.41 -17.44 -0.95
N LYS A 325 -47.77 -16.45 -0.12
CA LYS A 325 -49.04 -16.38 0.60
C LYS A 325 -49.91 -15.19 0.17
N GLY A 326 -49.56 -14.47 -0.83
CA GLY A 326 -50.35 -13.44 -1.53
C GLY A 326 -50.75 -13.92 -2.91
#